data_efbdbdd41a7a825d240f8576dfcf8e3a
#
_entry.id   efbdbdd41a7a825d240f8576dfcf8e3a
#
_cell.length_a   1.000
_cell.length_b   1.000
_cell.length_c   1.000
_cell.angle_alpha   90.00
_cell.angle_beta   90.00
_cell.angle_gamma   90.00
#
_symmetry.space_group_name_H-M   'P 1'
#
loop_
_entity.id
_entity.type
_entity.pdbx_description
1 polymer ?
#
loop_
_entity_poly.entity_id
_entity_poly.type
_entity_poly.pdbx_seq_one_letter_code
_entity_poly.pdbx_strand_id
1 'polypeptide(L)'
;MNLTLEIERNVASALEEDMGSGDLTALLIAQAARAKARVISRVAAVLCGAPWFEACFRQLDQNVRIAWHAHDGDAIHADQALCEIEGNSRALLTGERTALNFLQLLSAVATVTRGYVEAVRGTHAAIVDTRKTLPGLRLAQKYAVRAGGGSNHRIGLY
;
A
#
# COMPACT_ATOMS: atom_id res chain seq x y z
N MET A 1 10.19 13.44 10.39
CA MET A 1 9.67 12.08 10.63
C MET A 1 10.11 11.22 9.46
N ASN A 2 10.75 10.08 9.71
CA ASN A 2 11.29 9.22 8.65
C ASN A 2 10.19 8.29 8.12
N LEU A 3 9.83 8.41 6.84
CA LEU A 3 8.76 7.61 6.22
C LEU A 3 9.11 6.11 6.21
N THR A 4 10.37 5.76 6.00
CA THR A 4 10.81 4.36 5.98
C THR A 4 10.55 3.67 7.31
N LEU A 5 10.94 4.29 8.43
CA LEU A 5 10.69 3.76 9.78
C LEU A 5 9.20 3.63 10.08
N GLU A 6 8.38 4.54 9.55
CA GLU A 6 6.93 4.47 9.73
C GLU A 6 6.31 3.33 8.92
N ILE A 7 6.75 3.11 7.69
CA ILE A 7 6.35 1.96 6.87
C ILE A 7 6.67 0.66 7.60
N GLU A 8 7.91 0.50 8.06
CA GLU A 8 8.34 -0.69 8.79
C GLU A 8 7.47 -0.97 10.02
N ARG A 9 7.16 0.07 10.80
CA ARG A 9 6.32 -0.02 11.99
C ARG A 9 4.87 -0.37 11.67
N ASN A 10 4.28 0.30 10.68
CA ASN A 10 2.91 0.01 10.24
C ASN A 10 2.77 -1.43 9.77
N VAL A 11 3.73 -1.89 8.96
CA VAL A 11 3.72 -3.24 8.40
C VAL A 11 3.94 -4.29 9.48
N ALA A 12 4.91 -4.10 10.39
CA ALA A 12 5.16 -5.04 11.48
C ALA A 12 3.90 -5.25 12.34
N SER A 13 3.22 -4.15 12.73
CA SER A 13 1.99 -4.22 13.52
C SER A 13 0.84 -4.90 12.77
N ALA A 14 0.69 -4.64 11.47
CA ALA A 14 -0.38 -5.24 10.67
C ALA A 14 -0.13 -6.73 10.38
N LEU A 15 1.12 -7.14 10.17
CA LEU A 15 1.49 -8.55 10.04
C LEU A 15 1.29 -9.31 11.36
N GLU A 16 1.65 -8.71 12.50
CA GLU A 16 1.42 -9.28 13.83
C GLU A 16 -0.09 -9.49 14.08
N GLU A 17 -0.93 -8.52 13.73
CA GLU A 17 -2.39 -8.61 13.83
C GLU A 17 -2.97 -9.76 12.99
N ASP A 18 -2.53 -9.89 11.71
CA ASP A 18 -3.07 -10.88 10.78
C ASP A 18 -2.55 -12.30 11.06
N MET A 19 -1.29 -12.45 11.48
CA MET A 19 -0.67 -13.74 11.75
C MET A 19 -1.02 -14.31 13.12
N GLY A 20 -1.25 -13.47 14.12
CA GLY A 20 -1.51 -13.89 15.49
C GLY A 20 -0.45 -14.89 15.99
N SER A 21 -0.89 -16.09 16.41
CA SER A 21 0.00 -17.16 16.89
C SER A 21 0.69 -17.97 15.78
N GLY A 22 0.41 -17.70 14.50
CA GLY A 22 1.04 -18.34 13.34
C GLY A 22 0.07 -18.65 12.21
N ASP A 23 0.61 -18.78 11.01
CA ASP A 23 -0.15 -19.11 9.79
C ASP A 23 -0.19 -20.63 9.56
N LEU A 24 -1.26 -21.27 10.05
CA LEU A 24 -1.47 -22.70 9.90
C LEU A 24 -1.59 -23.13 8.43
N THR A 25 -2.14 -22.28 7.56
CA THR A 25 -2.29 -22.60 6.13
C THR A 25 -0.94 -22.65 5.43
N ALA A 26 -0.06 -21.70 5.74
CA ALA A 26 1.30 -21.68 5.20
C ALA A 26 2.10 -22.94 5.60
N LEU A 27 1.85 -23.51 6.77
CA LEU A 27 2.54 -24.74 7.22
C LEU A 27 2.26 -25.96 6.35
N LEU A 28 1.16 -26.01 5.61
CA LEU A 28 0.83 -27.08 4.67
C LEU A 28 1.70 -27.08 3.42
N ILE A 29 2.43 -26.01 3.16
CA ILE A 29 3.27 -25.84 1.98
C ILE A 29 4.72 -26.21 2.34
N ALA A 30 5.44 -26.83 1.42
CA ALA A 30 6.86 -27.14 1.63
C ALA A 30 7.67 -25.84 1.86
N GLN A 31 8.58 -25.85 2.83
CA GLN A 31 9.36 -24.66 3.21
C GLN A 31 10.17 -24.07 2.04
N ALA A 32 10.69 -24.92 1.16
CA ALA A 32 11.48 -24.50 -0.01
C ALA A 32 10.62 -24.15 -1.24
N ALA A 33 9.28 -24.25 -1.15
CA ALA A 33 8.40 -23.97 -2.28
C ALA A 33 8.47 -22.49 -2.68
N ARG A 34 8.53 -22.24 -3.99
CA ARG A 34 8.49 -20.90 -4.59
C ARG A 34 7.26 -20.75 -5.47
N ALA A 35 6.74 -19.55 -5.52
CA ALA A 35 5.59 -19.23 -6.34
C ALA A 35 5.77 -17.86 -7.03
N LYS A 36 4.95 -17.67 -8.06
CA LYS A 36 4.73 -16.39 -8.73
C LYS A 36 3.27 -16.00 -8.57
N ALA A 37 3.04 -14.72 -8.33
CA ALA A 37 1.71 -14.15 -8.27
C ALA A 37 1.68 -12.84 -9.07
N ARG A 38 0.49 -12.43 -9.49
CA ARG A 38 0.25 -11.16 -10.17
C ARG A 38 -0.89 -10.43 -9.49
N VAL A 39 -0.68 -9.15 -9.21
CA VAL A 39 -1.70 -8.26 -8.68
C VAL A 39 -2.34 -7.51 -9.83
N ILE A 40 -3.68 -7.52 -9.87
CA ILE A 40 -4.48 -6.79 -10.86
C ILE A 40 -5.46 -5.86 -10.17
N SER A 41 -5.74 -4.71 -10.77
CA SER A 41 -6.85 -3.87 -10.33
C SER A 41 -8.18 -4.41 -10.87
N ARG A 42 -9.25 -4.33 -10.09
CA ARG A 42 -10.62 -4.64 -10.55
C ARG A 42 -11.39 -3.40 -10.98
N VAL A 43 -10.89 -2.22 -10.66
CA VAL A 43 -11.54 -0.93 -10.92
C VAL A 43 -10.53 0.10 -11.38
N ALA A 44 -11.00 1.17 -12.02
CA ALA A 44 -10.18 2.34 -12.27
C ALA A 44 -9.90 3.07 -10.95
N ALA A 45 -8.63 3.47 -10.72
CA ALA A 45 -8.18 4.11 -9.50
C ALA A 45 -6.89 4.92 -9.72
N VAL A 46 -6.38 5.53 -8.66
CA VAL A 46 -5.00 6.02 -8.56
C VAL A 46 -4.23 5.05 -7.69
N LEU A 47 -3.19 4.42 -8.24
CA LEU A 47 -2.35 3.50 -7.48
C LEU A 47 -1.62 4.25 -6.36
N CYS A 48 -1.62 3.66 -5.16
CA CYS A 48 -0.83 4.18 -4.04
C CYS A 48 -0.61 3.10 -2.97
N GLY A 49 0.58 3.08 -2.39
CA GLY A 49 0.92 2.16 -1.30
C GLY A 49 1.95 1.11 -1.67
N ALA A 50 2.60 1.21 -2.82
CA ALA A 50 3.66 0.30 -3.24
C ALA A 50 4.75 0.10 -2.16
N PRO A 51 5.24 1.14 -1.43
CA PRO A 51 6.22 0.93 -0.37
C PRO A 51 5.74 0.08 0.81
N TRP A 52 4.48 0.20 1.23
CA TRP A 52 3.89 -0.66 2.27
C TRP A 52 3.70 -2.09 1.78
N PHE A 53 3.19 -2.23 0.55
CA PHE A 53 3.01 -3.52 -0.10
C PHE A 53 4.34 -4.29 -0.19
N GLU A 54 5.40 -3.66 -0.68
CA GLU A 54 6.73 -4.26 -0.72
C GLU A 54 7.25 -4.64 0.66
N ALA A 55 7.09 -3.75 1.64
CA ALA A 55 7.58 -3.98 2.99
C ALA A 55 6.92 -5.19 3.65
N CYS A 56 5.63 -5.48 3.37
CA CYS A 56 4.95 -6.67 3.87
C CYS A 56 5.68 -7.95 3.42
N PHE A 57 6.00 -8.05 2.15
CA PHE A 57 6.69 -9.25 1.64
C PHE A 57 8.15 -9.29 2.05
N ARG A 58 8.87 -8.15 2.06
CA ARG A 58 10.29 -8.09 2.45
C ARG A 58 10.53 -8.42 3.91
N GLN A 59 9.57 -8.16 4.81
CA GLN A 59 9.66 -8.58 6.21
C GLN A 59 9.53 -10.10 6.37
N LEU A 60 8.84 -10.78 5.44
CA LEU A 60 8.62 -12.24 5.46
C LEU A 60 9.65 -13.01 4.63
N ASP A 61 10.11 -12.44 3.53
CA ASP A 61 11.13 -13.01 2.63
C ASP A 61 11.98 -11.88 2.03
N GLN A 62 13.20 -11.71 2.51
CA GLN A 62 14.12 -10.69 2.01
C GLN A 62 14.52 -10.90 0.53
N ASN A 63 14.34 -12.11 -0.01
CA ASN A 63 14.67 -12.46 -1.38
C ASN A 63 13.48 -12.33 -2.34
N VAL A 64 12.34 -11.81 -1.88
CA VAL A 64 11.17 -11.56 -2.74
C VAL A 64 11.55 -10.59 -3.86
N ARG A 65 11.07 -10.88 -5.06
CA ARG A 65 11.22 -10.00 -6.22
C ARG A 65 9.85 -9.46 -6.60
N ILE A 66 9.75 -8.15 -6.73
CA ILE A 66 8.52 -7.47 -7.12
C ILE A 66 8.85 -6.59 -8.33
N ALA A 67 8.14 -6.80 -9.42
CA ALA A 67 8.25 -6.03 -10.64
C ALA A 67 6.96 -5.23 -10.86
N TRP A 68 7.02 -3.91 -10.70
CA TRP A 68 5.90 -3.00 -10.88
C TRP A 68 5.71 -2.61 -12.34
N HIS A 69 4.46 -2.54 -12.79
CA HIS A 69 4.04 -2.06 -14.09
C HIS A 69 3.37 -0.67 -14.03
N ALA A 70 3.14 -0.17 -12.82
CA ALA A 70 2.62 1.17 -12.52
C ALA A 70 3.26 1.68 -11.22
N HIS A 71 3.23 3.00 -11.00
CA HIS A 71 3.83 3.66 -9.85
C HIS A 71 2.79 4.40 -9.03
N ASP A 72 3.11 4.69 -7.78
CA ASP A 72 2.24 5.49 -6.91
C ASP A 72 1.96 6.86 -7.55
N GLY A 73 0.67 7.20 -7.65
CA GLY A 73 0.18 8.39 -8.34
C GLY A 73 -0.31 8.16 -9.77
N ASP A 74 0.00 7.02 -10.38
CA ASP A 74 -0.50 6.69 -11.71
C ASP A 74 -2.00 6.39 -11.69
N ALA A 75 -2.69 6.84 -12.75
CA ALA A 75 -4.05 6.38 -13.02
C ALA A 75 -3.99 4.97 -13.60
N ILE A 76 -4.73 4.06 -12.98
CA ILE A 76 -4.86 2.66 -13.39
C ILE A 76 -6.30 2.37 -13.82
N HIS A 77 -6.48 1.35 -14.67
CA HIS A 77 -7.79 0.93 -15.15
C HIS A 77 -8.17 -0.47 -14.67
N ALA A 78 -9.43 -0.85 -14.86
CA ALA A 78 -9.90 -2.21 -14.55
C ALA A 78 -9.10 -3.24 -15.37
N ASP A 79 -8.82 -4.38 -14.72
CA ASP A 79 -8.06 -5.52 -15.24
C ASP A 79 -6.59 -5.24 -15.59
N GLN A 80 -6.07 -4.06 -15.21
CA GLN A 80 -4.64 -3.74 -15.35
C GLN A 80 -3.80 -4.55 -14.36
N ALA A 81 -2.73 -5.17 -14.86
CA ALA A 81 -1.68 -5.73 -14.02
C ALA A 81 -0.89 -4.60 -13.35
N LEU A 82 -0.77 -4.64 -12.03
CA LEU A 82 -0.06 -3.65 -11.23
C LEU A 82 1.39 -4.07 -10.96
N CYS A 83 1.58 -5.33 -10.57
CA CYS A 83 2.89 -5.91 -10.37
C CYS A 83 2.87 -7.44 -10.49
N GLU A 84 4.06 -8.00 -10.66
CA GLU A 84 4.35 -9.43 -10.51
C GLU A 84 5.26 -9.63 -9.31
N ILE A 85 5.01 -10.72 -8.57
CA ILE A 85 5.75 -11.07 -7.35
C ILE A 85 6.27 -12.49 -7.50
N GLU A 86 7.54 -12.71 -7.15
CA GLU A 86 8.15 -14.03 -7.08
C GLU A 86 8.91 -14.18 -5.75
N GLY A 87 8.61 -15.24 -4.99
CA GLY A 87 9.23 -15.45 -3.69
C GLY A 87 8.91 -16.82 -3.08
N ASN A 88 9.22 -16.96 -1.79
CA ASN A 88 8.83 -18.11 -1.02
C ASN A 88 7.30 -18.19 -0.94
N SER A 89 6.72 -19.37 -1.24
CA SER A 89 5.26 -19.54 -1.32
C SER A 89 4.56 -19.27 0.02
N ARG A 90 5.18 -19.63 1.15
CA ARG A 90 4.64 -19.36 2.49
C ARG A 90 4.58 -17.85 2.74
N ALA A 91 5.69 -17.15 2.46
CA ALA A 91 5.78 -15.70 2.63
C ALA A 91 4.77 -14.94 1.74
N LEU A 92 4.56 -15.40 0.50
CA LEU A 92 3.57 -14.80 -0.40
C LEU A 92 2.15 -14.96 0.14
N LEU A 93 1.78 -16.14 0.64
CA LEU A 93 0.45 -16.38 1.21
C LEU A 93 0.23 -15.61 2.51
N THR A 94 1.20 -15.64 3.42
CA THR A 94 1.10 -14.96 4.72
C THR A 94 1.02 -13.44 4.55
N GLY A 95 1.77 -12.86 3.59
CA GLY A 95 1.82 -11.41 3.39
C GLY A 95 0.69 -10.84 2.52
N GLU A 96 -0.01 -11.67 1.74
CA GLU A 96 -0.97 -11.24 0.72
C GLU A 96 -2.03 -10.28 1.27
N ARG A 97 -2.75 -10.68 2.31
CA ARG A 97 -3.87 -9.92 2.87
C ARG A 97 -3.42 -8.57 3.38
N THR A 98 -2.39 -8.55 4.20
CA THR A 98 -1.83 -7.31 4.77
C THR A 98 -1.33 -6.38 3.68
N ALA A 99 -0.59 -6.91 2.69
CA ALA A 99 -0.07 -6.11 1.57
C ALA A 99 -1.20 -5.51 0.73
N LEU A 100 -2.23 -6.30 0.38
CA LEU A 100 -3.38 -5.83 -0.38
C LEU A 100 -4.22 -4.82 0.42
N ASN A 101 -4.36 -4.98 1.72
CA ASN A 101 -5.09 -4.04 2.57
C ASN A 101 -4.44 -2.65 2.54
N PHE A 102 -3.11 -2.55 2.66
CA PHE A 102 -2.41 -1.28 2.49
C PHE A 102 -2.58 -0.69 1.10
N LEU A 103 -2.39 -1.50 0.06
CA LEU A 103 -2.50 -1.03 -1.32
C LEU A 103 -3.91 -0.50 -1.64
N GLN A 104 -4.94 -1.22 -1.21
CA GLN A 104 -6.34 -0.83 -1.41
C GLN A 104 -6.70 0.43 -0.63
N LEU A 105 -6.35 0.49 0.66
CA LEU A 105 -6.64 1.64 1.52
C LEU A 105 -5.99 2.91 0.98
N LEU A 106 -4.71 2.86 0.64
CA LEU A 106 -3.96 4.03 0.21
C LEU A 106 -4.36 4.45 -1.21
N SER A 107 -4.62 3.49 -2.11
CA SER A 107 -5.17 3.79 -3.44
C SER A 107 -6.57 4.41 -3.37
N ALA A 108 -7.42 3.99 -2.43
CA ALA A 108 -8.73 4.60 -2.24
C ALA A 108 -8.60 6.07 -1.81
N VAL A 109 -7.71 6.38 -0.86
CA VAL A 109 -7.43 7.76 -0.43
C VAL A 109 -6.88 8.60 -1.58
N ALA A 110 -5.92 8.08 -2.34
CA ALA A 110 -5.35 8.77 -3.50
C ALA A 110 -6.39 9.02 -4.60
N THR A 111 -7.25 8.05 -4.88
CA THR A 111 -8.31 8.14 -5.89
C THR A 111 -9.34 9.22 -5.53
N VAL A 112 -9.84 9.21 -4.28
CA VAL A 112 -10.78 10.23 -3.81
C VAL A 112 -10.12 11.62 -3.84
N THR A 113 -8.87 11.72 -3.41
CA THR A 113 -8.12 12.98 -3.46
C THR A 113 -7.99 13.50 -4.89
N ARG A 114 -7.66 12.62 -5.85
CA ARG A 114 -7.57 12.97 -7.27
C ARG A 114 -8.89 13.54 -7.79
N GLY A 115 -10.01 12.94 -7.41
CA GLY A 115 -11.34 13.45 -7.78
C GLY A 115 -11.58 14.89 -7.32
N TYR A 116 -11.22 15.21 -6.07
CA TYR A 116 -11.33 16.59 -5.56
C TYR A 116 -10.35 17.54 -6.23
N VAL A 117 -9.12 17.13 -6.48
CA VAL A 117 -8.10 17.93 -7.18
C VAL A 117 -8.59 18.28 -8.59
N GLU A 118 -9.15 17.29 -9.31
CA GLU A 118 -9.72 17.52 -10.64
C GLU A 118 -10.91 18.48 -10.60
N ALA A 119 -11.77 18.37 -9.59
CA ALA A 119 -12.95 19.22 -9.44
C ALA A 119 -12.60 20.71 -9.24
N VAL A 120 -11.43 21.04 -8.70
CA VAL A 120 -10.96 22.42 -8.51
C VAL A 120 -9.96 22.88 -9.56
N ARG A 121 -9.69 22.03 -10.55
CA ARG A 121 -8.72 22.35 -11.64
C ARG A 121 -9.13 23.65 -12.35
N GLY A 122 -8.16 24.53 -12.61
CA GLY A 122 -8.37 25.83 -13.25
C GLY A 122 -8.84 26.94 -12.30
N THR A 123 -8.98 26.64 -11.01
CA THR A 123 -9.23 27.64 -9.97
C THR A 123 -7.96 27.91 -9.14
N HIS A 124 -8.03 28.87 -8.19
CA HIS A 124 -6.98 29.12 -7.20
C HIS A 124 -7.11 28.24 -5.93
N ALA A 125 -8.13 27.37 -5.86
CA ALA A 125 -8.33 26.48 -4.71
C ALA A 125 -7.33 25.34 -4.72
N ALA A 126 -6.93 24.89 -3.52
CA ALA A 126 -6.07 23.73 -3.33
C ALA A 126 -6.74 22.74 -2.38
N ILE A 127 -6.60 21.46 -2.67
CA ILE A 127 -7.06 20.38 -1.78
C ILE A 127 -5.95 20.06 -0.77
N VAL A 128 -6.27 20.22 0.51
CA VAL A 128 -5.32 20.05 1.62
C VAL A 128 -5.88 19.03 2.60
N ASP A 129 -5.02 18.13 3.07
CA ASP A 129 -5.40 17.14 4.08
C ASP A 129 -5.62 17.74 5.48
N THR A 130 -6.02 16.90 6.40
CA THR A 130 -6.17 17.27 7.82
C THR A 130 -5.43 16.29 8.73
N ARG A 131 -5.46 16.54 10.06
CA ARG A 131 -4.98 15.61 11.08
C ARG A 131 -6.04 14.59 11.52
N LYS A 132 -7.22 14.60 10.93
CA LYS A 132 -8.30 13.63 11.19
C LYS A 132 -8.07 12.39 10.33
N THR A 133 -7.14 11.55 10.76
CA THR A 133 -6.66 10.36 10.07
C THR A 133 -6.95 9.11 10.88
N LEU A 134 -6.87 7.95 10.25
CA LEU A 134 -6.86 6.69 10.97
C LEU A 134 -5.71 6.68 11.99
N PRO A 135 -5.97 6.26 13.25
CA PRO A 135 -4.92 6.12 14.25
C PRO A 135 -3.77 5.24 13.74
N GLY A 136 -2.54 5.64 13.97
CA GLY A 136 -1.35 4.92 13.53
C GLY A 136 -0.98 5.09 12.04
N LEU A 137 -1.90 5.54 11.18
CA LEU A 137 -1.68 5.60 9.71
C LEU A 137 -1.61 7.02 9.14
N ARG A 138 -1.35 8.04 9.99
CA ARG A 138 -1.36 9.45 9.54
C ARG A 138 -0.37 9.70 8.40
N LEU A 139 0.85 9.21 8.50
CA LEU A 139 1.85 9.44 7.44
C LEU A 139 1.49 8.70 6.16
N ALA A 140 0.94 7.49 6.27
CA ALA A 140 0.47 6.71 5.13
C ALA A 140 -0.67 7.43 4.38
N GLN A 141 -1.67 7.94 5.13
CA GLN A 141 -2.76 8.69 4.50
C GLN A 141 -2.31 10.02 3.91
N LYS A 142 -1.38 10.73 4.56
CA LYS A 142 -0.78 11.96 4.00
C LYS A 142 0.04 11.67 2.74
N TYR A 143 0.75 10.55 2.70
CA TYR A 143 1.43 10.09 1.50
C TYR A 143 0.43 9.86 0.35
N ALA A 144 -0.68 9.17 0.63
CA ALA A 144 -1.72 8.91 -0.36
C ALA A 144 -2.40 10.20 -0.88
N VAL A 145 -2.62 11.19 -0.01
CA VAL A 145 -3.12 12.51 -0.44
C VAL A 145 -2.18 13.15 -1.45
N ARG A 146 -0.87 13.10 -1.22
CA ARG A 146 0.12 13.62 -2.18
C ARG A 146 0.10 12.85 -3.50
N ALA A 147 0.04 11.51 -3.45
CA ALA A 147 -0.08 10.68 -4.64
C ALA A 147 -1.34 11.01 -5.45
N GLY A 148 -2.43 11.36 -4.78
CA GLY A 148 -3.66 11.86 -5.41
C GLY A 148 -3.56 13.28 -5.99
N GLY A 149 -2.47 14.02 -5.75
CA GLY A 149 -2.25 15.40 -6.23
C GLY A 149 -2.66 16.48 -5.25
N GLY A 150 -3.09 16.11 -4.03
CA GLY A 150 -3.36 17.05 -2.95
C GLY A 150 -2.09 17.52 -2.23
N SER A 151 -2.25 18.43 -1.29
CA SER A 151 -1.18 19.00 -0.46
C SER A 151 -1.32 18.57 0.99
N ASN A 152 -0.19 18.42 1.68
CA ASN A 152 -0.21 18.09 3.10
C ASN A 152 -0.23 19.38 3.95
N HIS A 153 -1.12 19.41 4.93
CA HIS A 153 -1.06 20.32 6.07
C HIS A 153 -0.10 19.76 7.15
N ARG A 154 0.05 20.46 8.27
CA ARG A 154 0.93 20.05 9.38
C ARG A 154 0.69 18.59 9.82
N ILE A 155 1.77 17.92 10.25
CA ILE A 155 1.75 16.53 10.69
C ILE A 155 1.42 16.42 12.18
N GLY A 156 1.91 17.34 13.00
CA GLY A 156 1.81 17.36 14.45
C GLY A 156 1.02 18.56 15.01
N LEU A 157 1.21 18.84 16.29
CA LEU A 157 0.61 19.97 16.98
C LEU A 157 1.39 21.31 16.76
N TYR A 158 2.57 21.20 16.17
CA TYR A 158 3.48 22.30 15.83
C TYR A 158 3.32 22.72 14.39
#